data_91008304897475553f4ce4c6591846e1
#
_entry.id   91008304897475553f4ce4c6591846e1
#
_cell.length_a   1.000
_cell.length_b   1.000
_cell.length_c   1.000
_cell.angle_alpha   90.00
_cell.angle_beta   90.00
_cell.angle_gamma   90.00
#
_symmetry.space_group_name_H-M   'P 1'
#
loop_
_entity.id
_entity.type
_entity.pdbx_description
1 polymer ?
#
loop_
_entity_poly.entity_id
_entity_poly.type
_entity_poly.pdbx_seq_one_letter_code
_entity_poly.pdbx_strand_id
1 'polypeptide(L)'
;MRRLLFAVLLLGAVIFVPTTAGATGDKKLTFKVGQLQNVDSLNVTVGGLVIDYEIWNLIWPFLTDMAAKDFSPQPSMAESWTSSADKLTWTYKMRKGMKWSDGEAMNAEDVKYTIDRANTEQWNSHISITANLTATVVDADTLEIKTSVPDPRLPALGAYIIPKHIYEKVSADDMPNYTAEDKIGGGPFMLDEVQKDFTRLVKNPNWFGKKPAMDEVIFRFYADANAQFQALKSGEIDALDGVPEQSYATLKDSGTITGIAGNQGGFSELSMNSGCSSVPGDGNPALTDKKVRQAINYAIDRDLLVEKTLVGHGTPGTAIVPSADPAWDLKVPDGKLFSYNPDKAKSLLDEAGWKDSNGDGVRDKDGNELKLRFFDRSEGDGGKNTDFLTGWLKDVGIATEVTTMDDDALAAVIGQNEFDIFTWGWVPFVDPDAELSYFTKSQATSDPEVVGYNDANWCSDEYDKLYEQQHVELDAAKRHDIVQKMLEIMYDDAPYAVLYKYDNLQAIRSDRWENFVRQPDKTGPVLFTNTSPAYLELVPKGGGGSSGGSAGLFAGIGVAAVAIAGGGLWFRNRRQESIDERE
;
A
#
# COMPACT_ATOMS: atom_id res chain seq x y z
N MET A 1 0.07 18.43 86.05
CA MET A 1 -0.31 17.48 87.12
C MET A 1 -1.26 16.46 86.52
N ARG A 2 -1.07 15.24 86.93
CA ARG A 2 -1.80 13.99 86.79
C ARG A 2 -1.43 13.10 85.59
N ARG A 3 -0.80 12.07 86.02
CA ARG A 3 -0.49 10.79 85.38
C ARG A 3 -1.77 9.96 85.22
N LEU A 4 -1.87 9.14 84.15
CA LEU A 4 -2.72 7.96 84.20
C LEU A 4 -2.15 6.86 83.29
N LEU A 5 -2.18 5.72 83.85
CA LEU A 5 -1.61 4.41 83.60
C LEU A 5 -2.04 3.77 82.27
N PHE A 6 -1.10 2.97 81.77
CA PHE A 6 -1.30 1.93 80.76
C PHE A 6 -1.96 0.68 81.38
N ALA A 7 -2.94 0.16 80.65
CA ALA A 7 -3.40 -1.23 80.79
C ALA A 7 -3.23 -1.94 79.44
N VAL A 8 -2.38 -2.95 79.42
CA VAL A 8 -2.12 -3.83 78.29
C VAL A 8 -3.12 -4.97 78.35
N LEU A 9 -3.99 -5.08 77.33
CA LEU A 9 -4.85 -6.27 77.08
C LEU A 9 -4.29 -6.99 75.85
N LEU A 10 -3.69 -8.15 76.04
CA LEU A 10 -3.31 -9.12 75.04
C LEU A 10 -4.59 -9.86 74.58
N LEU A 11 -5.11 -9.54 73.41
CA LEU A 11 -6.06 -10.38 72.69
C LEU A 11 -5.32 -11.11 71.58
N GLY A 12 -5.28 -12.43 71.65
CA GLY A 12 -4.76 -13.30 70.61
C GLY A 12 -5.69 -13.25 69.38
N ALA A 13 -5.16 -12.64 68.31
CA ALA A 13 -5.82 -12.67 67.01
C ALA A 13 -5.43 -13.97 66.26
N VAL A 14 -6.36 -14.87 66.12
CA VAL A 14 -6.26 -15.98 65.18
C VAL A 14 -6.32 -15.39 63.77
N ILE A 15 -5.15 -15.38 63.09
CA ILE A 15 -5.07 -14.99 61.70
C ILE A 15 -5.68 -16.08 60.83
N PHE A 16 -6.92 -15.85 60.40
CA PHE A 16 -7.52 -16.60 59.28
C PHE A 16 -6.86 -16.04 58.01
N VAL A 17 -5.92 -16.79 57.46
CA VAL A 17 -5.42 -16.52 56.10
C VAL A 17 -6.45 -17.07 55.14
N PRO A 18 -7.18 -16.21 54.39
CA PRO A 18 -7.99 -16.72 53.29
C PRO A 18 -7.02 -17.18 52.22
N THR A 19 -6.95 -18.46 51.96
CA THR A 19 -6.39 -19.01 50.73
C THR A 19 -7.28 -18.50 49.59
N THR A 20 -6.96 -17.36 49.02
CA THR A 20 -7.49 -17.02 47.72
C THR A 20 -6.91 -18.03 46.74
N ALA A 21 -7.72 -19.02 46.37
CA ALA A 21 -7.50 -19.76 45.14
C ALA A 21 -7.52 -18.70 44.02
N GLY A 22 -6.34 -18.26 43.63
CA GLY A 22 -6.20 -17.43 42.46
C GLY A 22 -6.74 -18.23 41.28
N ALA A 23 -7.87 -17.81 40.73
CA ALA A 23 -8.22 -18.22 39.39
C ALA A 23 -7.05 -17.81 38.49
N THR A 24 -6.24 -18.78 38.08
CA THR A 24 -5.31 -18.64 36.99
C THR A 24 -6.16 -18.53 35.72
N GLY A 25 -6.78 -17.37 35.51
CA GLY A 25 -7.27 -17.03 34.19
C GLY A 25 -6.06 -17.08 33.27
N ASP A 26 -6.10 -17.94 32.27
CA ASP A 26 -5.06 -18.00 31.24
C ASP A 26 -4.81 -16.57 30.74
N LYS A 27 -3.58 -16.09 30.91
CA LYS A 27 -3.22 -14.74 30.51
C LYS A 27 -3.32 -14.69 28.98
N LYS A 28 -4.24 -13.88 28.46
CA LYS A 28 -4.40 -13.69 27.02
C LYS A 28 -3.06 -13.36 26.38
N LEU A 29 -2.77 -14.01 25.27
CA LEU A 29 -1.62 -13.72 24.45
C LEU A 29 -1.92 -12.55 23.51
N THR A 30 -1.37 -11.38 23.81
CA THR A 30 -1.61 -10.13 23.08
C THR A 30 -0.41 -9.76 22.23
N PHE A 31 -0.64 -9.44 20.96
CA PHE A 31 0.35 -8.80 20.09
C PHE A 31 -0.04 -7.33 19.88
N LYS A 32 0.88 -6.42 20.20
CA LYS A 32 0.63 -4.97 20.14
C LYS A 32 1.45 -4.33 19.05
N VAL A 33 0.77 -3.67 18.11
CA VAL A 33 1.38 -2.96 16.98
C VAL A 33 1.22 -1.46 17.17
N GLY A 34 2.32 -0.72 17.10
CA GLY A 34 2.29 0.75 17.11
C GLY A 34 2.00 1.27 15.69
N GLN A 35 1.18 2.33 15.61
CA GLN A 35 0.75 2.98 14.38
C GLN A 35 0.90 4.49 14.47
N LEU A 36 1.24 5.15 13.36
CA LEU A 36 1.30 6.61 13.25
C LEU A 36 0.00 7.21 12.70
N GLN A 37 -0.81 6.41 12.02
CA GLN A 37 -2.15 6.79 11.58
C GLN A 37 -3.19 6.11 12.45
N ASN A 38 -4.25 6.84 12.82
CA ASN A 38 -5.41 6.23 13.43
C ASN A 38 -6.32 5.66 12.33
N VAL A 39 -7.16 4.71 12.69
CA VAL A 39 -8.19 4.17 11.80
C VAL A 39 -9.14 5.30 11.41
N ASP A 40 -9.32 5.50 10.12
CA ASP A 40 -10.32 6.42 9.58
C ASP A 40 -11.69 5.74 9.54
N SER A 41 -11.77 4.57 8.91
CA SER A 41 -13.01 3.82 8.82
C SER A 41 -12.78 2.31 8.83
N LEU A 42 -13.60 1.61 9.62
CA LEU A 42 -13.72 0.15 9.54
C LEU A 42 -14.69 -0.32 8.44
N ASN A 43 -15.38 0.62 7.82
CA ASN A 43 -16.27 0.37 6.70
C ASN A 43 -15.48 0.26 5.39
N VAL A 44 -15.43 -0.95 4.84
CA VAL A 44 -14.71 -1.27 3.59
C VAL A 44 -15.24 -0.53 2.36
N THR A 45 -16.37 0.16 2.45
CA THR A 45 -16.95 0.88 1.31
C THR A 45 -16.42 2.30 1.15
N VAL A 46 -15.87 2.90 2.21
CA VAL A 46 -15.46 4.31 2.25
C VAL A 46 -14.04 4.54 2.79
N GLY A 47 -13.53 3.69 3.65
CA GLY A 47 -12.16 3.81 4.18
C GLY A 47 -11.10 3.69 3.08
N GLY A 48 -9.94 4.29 3.30
CA GLY A 48 -8.88 4.35 2.29
C GLY A 48 -7.46 4.52 2.83
N LEU A 49 -7.29 4.57 4.16
CA LEU A 49 -5.97 4.66 4.76
C LEU A 49 -5.27 3.29 4.82
N VAL A 50 -3.95 3.30 4.82
CA VAL A 50 -3.13 2.07 4.90
C VAL A 50 -3.49 1.22 6.13
N ILE A 51 -3.72 1.86 7.28
CA ILE A 51 -4.13 1.17 8.51
C ILE A 51 -5.49 0.49 8.39
N ASP A 52 -6.43 1.08 7.62
CA ASP A 52 -7.74 0.47 7.40
C ASP A 52 -7.57 -0.87 6.67
N TYR A 53 -6.76 -0.91 5.61
CA TYR A 53 -6.47 -2.14 4.86
C TYR A 53 -5.76 -3.20 5.73
N GLU A 54 -4.82 -2.81 6.59
CA GLU A 54 -4.16 -3.77 7.48
C GLU A 54 -5.16 -4.43 8.42
N ILE A 55 -6.10 -3.67 8.98
CA ILE A 55 -7.14 -4.18 9.87
C ILE A 55 -8.15 -5.01 9.08
N TRP A 56 -8.58 -4.56 7.90
CA TRP A 56 -9.51 -5.31 7.06
C TRP A 56 -8.96 -6.66 6.64
N ASN A 57 -7.67 -6.76 6.32
CA ASN A 57 -6.98 -8.02 6.03
C ASN A 57 -7.09 -9.05 7.17
N LEU A 58 -7.35 -8.60 8.40
CA LEU A 58 -7.52 -9.46 9.57
C LEU A 58 -8.98 -9.80 9.85
N ILE A 59 -9.93 -8.93 9.46
CA ILE A 59 -11.35 -9.07 9.76
C ILE A 59 -12.11 -9.74 8.63
N TRP A 60 -11.81 -9.40 7.37
CA TRP A 60 -12.57 -9.86 6.21
C TRP A 60 -11.85 -10.99 5.48
N PRO A 61 -12.60 -12.02 5.03
CA PRO A 61 -12.03 -13.07 4.20
C PRO A 61 -11.98 -12.63 2.74
N PHE A 62 -11.09 -13.27 1.98
CA PHE A 62 -11.03 -13.16 0.52
C PHE A 62 -11.59 -14.41 -0.14
N LEU A 63 -12.08 -14.29 -1.39
CA LEU A 63 -12.47 -15.45 -2.19
C LEU A 63 -11.29 -16.40 -2.40
N THR A 64 -10.15 -15.84 -2.76
CA THR A 64 -8.83 -16.49 -2.83
C THR A 64 -7.82 -15.63 -2.07
N ASP A 65 -6.72 -16.20 -1.64
CA ASP A 65 -5.69 -15.52 -0.87
C ASP A 65 -4.35 -15.50 -1.63
N MET A 66 -3.32 -14.87 -1.09
CA MET A 66 -1.99 -14.73 -1.66
C MET A 66 -0.93 -15.44 -0.85
N ALA A 67 -0.05 -16.16 -1.52
CA ALA A 67 1.11 -16.73 -0.88
C ALA A 67 2.08 -15.64 -0.41
N ALA A 68 2.56 -15.77 0.82
CA ALA A 68 3.57 -14.85 1.35
C ALA A 68 4.86 -14.86 0.52
N LYS A 69 5.16 -15.97 -0.14
CA LYS A 69 6.41 -16.15 -0.87
C LYS A 69 6.55 -15.27 -2.11
N ASP A 70 5.49 -15.21 -2.93
CA ASP A 70 5.56 -14.69 -4.30
C ASP A 70 4.20 -14.17 -4.80
N PHE A 71 3.31 -13.80 -3.89
CA PHE A 71 1.94 -13.35 -4.16
C PHE A 71 1.09 -14.31 -5.00
N SER A 72 1.55 -15.52 -5.19
CA SER A 72 0.87 -16.50 -6.00
C SER A 72 -0.52 -16.91 -5.43
N PRO A 73 -1.68 -17.06 -6.21
CA PRO A 73 -3.02 -17.38 -5.70
C PRO A 73 -3.03 -18.64 -4.88
N GLN A 74 -3.60 -18.57 -3.70
CA GLN A 74 -3.82 -19.75 -2.87
C GLN A 74 -5.28 -19.84 -2.41
N PRO A 75 -5.76 -21.05 -2.04
CA PRO A 75 -7.10 -21.23 -1.53
C PRO A 75 -7.41 -20.40 -0.28
N SER A 76 -8.59 -19.77 -0.26
CA SER A 76 -9.17 -19.12 0.92
C SER A 76 -10.62 -19.57 1.08
N MET A 77 -11.64 -18.74 0.86
CA MET A 77 -13.03 -19.19 0.81
C MET A 77 -13.26 -20.22 -0.30
N ALA A 78 -12.63 -20.01 -1.47
CA ALA A 78 -12.58 -21.01 -2.53
C ALA A 78 -11.43 -22.00 -2.29
N GLU A 79 -11.70 -23.30 -2.41
CA GLU A 79 -10.70 -24.38 -2.33
C GLU A 79 -10.00 -24.59 -3.67
N SER A 80 -10.69 -24.29 -4.77
CA SER A 80 -10.18 -24.43 -6.13
C SER A 80 -11.01 -23.62 -7.12
N TRP A 81 -10.42 -23.35 -8.29
CA TRP A 81 -11.12 -22.65 -9.38
C TRP A 81 -10.64 -23.15 -10.74
N THR A 82 -11.50 -22.99 -11.72
CA THR A 82 -11.23 -23.33 -13.12
C THR A 82 -11.87 -22.29 -14.02
N SER A 83 -11.26 -22.07 -15.20
CA SER A 83 -11.85 -21.20 -16.22
C SER A 83 -12.42 -22.01 -17.39
N SER A 84 -13.46 -21.46 -18.05
CA SER A 84 -13.96 -21.93 -19.33
C SER A 84 -12.90 -21.86 -20.45
N ALA A 85 -13.16 -22.52 -21.56
CA ALA A 85 -12.22 -22.53 -22.70
C ALA A 85 -11.98 -21.13 -23.30
N ASP A 86 -13.01 -20.28 -23.32
CA ASP A 86 -12.97 -18.88 -23.77
C ASP A 86 -12.42 -17.92 -22.71
N LYS A 87 -12.16 -18.42 -21.50
CA LYS A 87 -11.62 -17.64 -20.37
C LYS A 87 -12.54 -16.52 -19.84
N LEU A 88 -13.80 -16.53 -20.21
CA LEU A 88 -14.79 -15.52 -19.79
C LEU A 88 -15.62 -15.95 -18.58
N THR A 89 -15.58 -17.22 -18.19
CA THR A 89 -16.28 -17.73 -17.01
C THR A 89 -15.31 -18.50 -16.11
N TRP A 90 -15.30 -18.13 -14.86
CA TRP A 90 -14.51 -18.79 -13.82
C TRP A 90 -15.44 -19.45 -12.81
N THR A 91 -15.23 -20.75 -12.55
CA THR A 91 -16.00 -21.52 -11.57
C THR A 91 -15.16 -21.76 -10.33
N TYR A 92 -15.62 -21.28 -9.20
CA TYR A 92 -14.99 -21.42 -7.89
C TYR A 92 -15.73 -22.48 -7.08
N LYS A 93 -14.99 -23.40 -6.47
CA LYS A 93 -15.52 -24.35 -5.50
C LYS A 93 -15.25 -23.84 -4.11
N MET A 94 -16.33 -23.56 -3.38
CA MET A 94 -16.26 -22.96 -2.04
C MET A 94 -15.94 -24.03 -1.00
N ARG A 95 -15.20 -23.65 0.01
CA ARG A 95 -14.95 -24.46 1.21
C ARG A 95 -16.26 -24.70 1.96
N LYS A 96 -16.52 -25.95 2.37
CA LYS A 96 -17.75 -26.30 3.08
C LYS A 96 -17.71 -25.95 4.56
N GLY A 97 -18.85 -25.57 5.10
CA GLY A 97 -19.04 -25.37 6.54
C GLY A 97 -18.36 -24.14 7.12
N MET A 98 -17.95 -23.18 6.28
CA MET A 98 -17.47 -21.88 6.75
C MET A 98 -18.57 -21.12 7.48
N LYS A 99 -18.16 -20.33 8.47
CA LYS A 99 -19.07 -19.52 9.29
C LYS A 99 -18.49 -18.15 9.56
N TRP A 100 -19.34 -17.17 9.58
CA TRP A 100 -19.07 -15.87 10.17
C TRP A 100 -18.85 -15.98 11.68
N SER A 101 -18.32 -14.95 12.31
CA SER A 101 -18.00 -14.96 13.75
C SER A 101 -19.24 -15.13 14.64
N ASP A 102 -20.42 -14.75 14.18
CA ASP A 102 -21.71 -14.93 14.85
C ASP A 102 -22.30 -16.36 14.68
N GLY A 103 -21.68 -17.18 13.83
CA GLY A 103 -22.10 -18.57 13.58
C GLY A 103 -22.98 -18.75 12.34
N GLU A 104 -23.41 -17.68 11.68
CA GLU A 104 -24.13 -17.76 10.41
C GLU A 104 -23.25 -18.36 9.30
N ALA A 105 -23.90 -18.98 8.31
CA ALA A 105 -23.18 -19.64 7.22
C ALA A 105 -22.50 -18.62 6.30
N MET A 106 -21.23 -18.86 5.99
CA MET A 106 -20.44 -18.11 5.00
C MET A 106 -20.31 -18.96 3.73
N ASN A 107 -20.73 -18.43 2.57
CA ASN A 107 -20.82 -19.21 1.34
C ASN A 107 -20.80 -18.33 0.08
N ALA A 108 -21.12 -18.91 -1.09
CA ALA A 108 -21.14 -18.24 -2.39
C ALA A 108 -22.10 -17.03 -2.47
N GLU A 109 -23.17 -17.01 -1.67
CA GLU A 109 -24.12 -15.87 -1.65
C GLU A 109 -23.47 -14.59 -1.11
N ASP A 110 -22.55 -14.69 -0.13
CA ASP A 110 -21.84 -13.52 0.41
C ASP A 110 -20.91 -12.91 -0.66
N VAL A 111 -20.22 -13.76 -1.42
CA VAL A 111 -19.35 -13.32 -2.52
C VAL A 111 -20.15 -12.62 -3.61
N LYS A 112 -21.24 -13.24 -4.06
CA LYS A 112 -22.14 -12.64 -5.06
C LYS A 112 -22.68 -11.30 -4.55
N TYR A 113 -23.18 -11.26 -3.34
CA TYR A 113 -23.71 -10.04 -2.72
C TYR A 113 -22.68 -8.91 -2.69
N THR A 114 -21.45 -9.21 -2.30
CA THR A 114 -20.36 -8.23 -2.26
C THR A 114 -20.07 -7.65 -3.65
N ILE A 115 -19.92 -8.51 -4.66
CA ILE A 115 -19.63 -8.09 -6.04
C ILE A 115 -20.79 -7.24 -6.61
N ASP A 116 -22.02 -7.72 -6.49
CA ASP A 116 -23.20 -7.03 -7.05
C ASP A 116 -23.37 -5.64 -6.41
N ARG A 117 -23.20 -5.57 -5.10
CA ARG A 117 -23.38 -4.34 -4.35
C ARG A 117 -22.25 -3.33 -4.60
N ALA A 118 -21.01 -3.79 -4.60
CA ALA A 118 -19.85 -2.96 -4.91
C ALA A 118 -19.95 -2.34 -6.32
N ASN A 119 -20.44 -3.11 -7.30
CA ASN A 119 -20.66 -2.63 -8.66
C ASN A 119 -21.82 -1.63 -8.76
N THR A 120 -22.91 -1.85 -8.00
CA THR A 120 -24.08 -0.97 -8.03
C THR A 120 -23.82 0.34 -7.32
N GLU A 121 -23.14 0.30 -6.18
CA GLU A 121 -22.89 1.45 -5.30
C GLU A 121 -21.52 2.10 -5.56
N GLN A 122 -20.71 1.55 -6.46
CA GLN A 122 -19.40 2.08 -6.88
C GLN A 122 -18.43 2.27 -5.69
N TRP A 123 -18.29 1.24 -4.84
CA TRP A 123 -17.41 1.29 -3.67
C TRP A 123 -15.95 1.49 -4.06
N ASN A 124 -15.34 2.53 -3.52
CA ASN A 124 -13.97 2.92 -3.85
C ASN A 124 -12.95 1.79 -3.67
N SER A 125 -13.03 1.04 -2.56
CA SER A 125 -12.11 -0.06 -2.26
C SER A 125 -12.30 -1.30 -3.14
N HIS A 126 -13.40 -1.42 -3.87
CA HIS A 126 -13.78 -2.62 -4.62
C HIS A 126 -13.92 -2.39 -6.12
N ILE A 127 -14.27 -1.18 -6.55
CA ILE A 127 -14.69 -0.94 -7.94
C ILE A 127 -13.61 -1.32 -8.96
N SER A 128 -12.35 -1.05 -8.67
CA SER A 128 -11.23 -1.44 -9.54
C SER A 128 -11.05 -2.96 -9.65
N ILE A 129 -11.58 -3.71 -8.68
CA ILE A 129 -11.46 -5.17 -8.58
C ILE A 129 -12.68 -5.86 -9.18
N THR A 130 -13.88 -5.34 -8.88
CA THR A 130 -15.17 -6.00 -9.19
C THR A 130 -15.85 -5.46 -10.44
N ALA A 131 -15.39 -4.32 -10.98
CA ALA A 131 -15.96 -3.74 -12.20
C ALA A 131 -16.02 -4.78 -13.34
N ASN A 132 -17.15 -4.82 -14.03
CA ASN A 132 -17.42 -5.75 -15.13
C ASN A 132 -17.53 -7.24 -14.73
N LEU A 133 -17.52 -7.58 -13.43
CA LEU A 133 -17.77 -8.94 -12.96
C LEU A 133 -19.28 -9.16 -12.79
N THR A 134 -19.73 -10.34 -13.20
CA THR A 134 -21.09 -10.83 -12.93
C THR A 134 -21.00 -12.15 -12.18
N ALA A 135 -21.40 -12.15 -10.92
CA ALA A 135 -21.38 -13.34 -10.07
C ALA A 135 -22.72 -14.09 -10.13
N THR A 136 -22.67 -15.41 -10.24
CA THR A 136 -23.82 -16.30 -10.23
C THR A 136 -23.59 -17.43 -9.25
N VAL A 137 -24.49 -17.59 -8.28
CA VAL A 137 -24.48 -18.74 -7.37
C VAL A 137 -25.13 -19.92 -8.08
N VAL A 138 -24.35 -20.97 -8.34
CA VAL A 138 -24.85 -22.23 -8.91
C VAL A 138 -25.48 -23.07 -7.82
N ASP A 139 -24.80 -23.18 -6.69
CA ASP A 139 -25.25 -23.78 -5.44
C ASP A 139 -24.43 -23.18 -4.28
N ALA A 140 -24.71 -23.56 -3.03
CA ALA A 140 -24.05 -23.01 -1.85
C ALA A 140 -22.51 -23.18 -1.86
N ASP A 141 -22.00 -24.18 -2.58
CA ASP A 141 -20.59 -24.54 -2.65
C ASP A 141 -19.97 -24.19 -4.02
N THR A 142 -20.71 -23.56 -4.92
CA THR A 142 -20.24 -23.26 -6.29
C THR A 142 -20.66 -21.87 -6.74
N LEU A 143 -19.65 -21.04 -7.05
CA LEU A 143 -19.80 -19.70 -7.60
C LEU A 143 -19.25 -19.67 -9.02
N GLU A 144 -19.96 -19.02 -9.94
CA GLU A 144 -19.44 -18.62 -11.24
C GLU A 144 -19.28 -17.11 -11.31
N ILE A 145 -18.12 -16.66 -11.79
CA ILE A 145 -17.87 -15.24 -12.11
C ILE A 145 -17.64 -15.12 -13.61
N LYS A 146 -18.38 -14.23 -14.25
CA LYS A 146 -18.28 -13.93 -15.68
C LYS A 146 -17.72 -12.54 -15.90
N THR A 147 -16.93 -12.41 -16.97
CA THR A 147 -16.35 -11.15 -17.46
C THR A 147 -16.70 -10.96 -18.93
N SER A 148 -16.64 -9.71 -19.41
CA SER A 148 -16.82 -9.38 -20.83
C SER A 148 -15.55 -9.62 -21.67
N VAL A 149 -14.38 -9.59 -21.04
CA VAL A 149 -13.07 -9.88 -21.61
C VAL A 149 -12.29 -10.80 -20.66
N PRO A 150 -11.30 -11.56 -21.13
CA PRO A 150 -10.44 -12.33 -20.22
C PRO A 150 -9.79 -11.42 -19.17
N ASP A 151 -9.77 -11.84 -17.92
CA ASP A 151 -9.21 -11.06 -16.81
C ASP A 151 -8.18 -11.91 -16.04
N PRO A 152 -6.89 -11.56 -16.09
CA PRO A 152 -5.83 -12.30 -15.40
C PRO A 152 -5.88 -12.19 -13.87
N ARG A 153 -6.68 -11.27 -13.31
CA ARG A 153 -6.81 -11.06 -11.86
C ARG A 153 -7.78 -12.03 -11.20
N LEU A 154 -8.67 -12.67 -11.95
CA LEU A 154 -9.70 -13.57 -11.41
C LEU A 154 -9.20 -14.76 -10.59
N PRO A 155 -8.01 -15.35 -10.86
CA PRO A 155 -7.45 -16.37 -9.94
C PRO A 155 -7.26 -15.86 -8.52
N ALA A 156 -7.21 -14.56 -8.32
CA ALA A 156 -6.90 -13.92 -7.05
C ALA A 156 -7.73 -12.65 -6.85
N LEU A 157 -9.03 -12.84 -6.75
CA LEU A 157 -9.94 -11.73 -6.50
C LEU A 157 -9.74 -11.18 -5.09
N GLY A 158 -9.08 -10.03 -4.99
CA GLY A 158 -8.73 -9.36 -3.73
C GLY A 158 -9.85 -8.52 -3.11
N ALA A 159 -11.12 -8.80 -3.41
CA ALA A 159 -12.23 -8.11 -2.78
C ALA A 159 -12.46 -8.62 -1.35
N TYR A 160 -12.64 -7.71 -0.40
CA TYR A 160 -13.07 -8.03 0.97
C TYR A 160 -14.50 -8.52 0.95
N ILE A 161 -14.73 -9.78 1.29
CA ILE A 161 -16.08 -10.36 1.28
C ILE A 161 -16.78 -9.99 2.58
N ILE A 162 -17.97 -9.40 2.47
CA ILE A 162 -18.77 -8.93 3.61
C ILE A 162 -19.99 -9.83 3.85
N PRO A 163 -20.52 -9.92 5.09
CA PRO A 163 -21.66 -10.76 5.44
C PRO A 163 -22.96 -10.21 4.88
N LYS A 164 -23.56 -10.91 3.91
CA LYS A 164 -24.83 -10.54 3.31
C LYS A 164 -25.93 -10.31 4.35
N HIS A 165 -26.06 -11.22 5.32
CA HIS A 165 -27.12 -11.17 6.34
C HIS A 165 -27.09 -9.94 7.27
N ILE A 166 -25.94 -9.24 7.33
CA ILE A 166 -25.78 -7.96 8.03
C ILE A 166 -26.02 -6.81 7.07
N TYR A 167 -25.22 -6.75 6.00
CA TYR A 167 -25.17 -5.58 5.12
C TYR A 167 -26.39 -5.42 4.22
N GLU A 168 -27.20 -6.48 3.97
CA GLU A 168 -28.48 -6.37 3.25
C GLU A 168 -29.52 -5.52 3.97
N LYS A 169 -29.33 -5.28 5.27
CA LYS A 169 -30.20 -4.44 6.10
C LYS A 169 -29.80 -2.95 6.07
N VAL A 170 -28.64 -2.65 5.53
CA VAL A 170 -28.12 -1.28 5.40
C VAL A 170 -28.49 -0.77 4.02
N SER A 171 -29.18 0.37 3.94
CA SER A 171 -29.53 0.97 2.65
C SER A 171 -28.29 1.52 1.94
N ALA A 172 -28.37 1.76 0.62
CA ALA A 172 -27.27 2.37 -0.13
C ALA A 172 -26.93 3.77 0.40
N ASP A 173 -27.97 4.55 0.77
CA ASP A 173 -27.78 5.91 1.31
C ASP A 173 -27.13 5.92 2.69
N ASP A 174 -27.38 4.88 3.50
CA ASP A 174 -26.80 4.76 4.84
C ASP A 174 -25.41 4.09 4.82
N MET A 175 -25.05 3.42 3.74
CA MET A 175 -23.82 2.64 3.66
C MET A 175 -22.55 3.47 3.92
N PRO A 176 -22.39 4.69 3.40
CA PRO A 176 -21.18 5.50 3.68
C PRO A 176 -21.00 5.84 5.16
N ASN A 177 -22.09 5.89 5.92
CA ASN A 177 -22.09 6.21 7.35
C ASN A 177 -22.17 4.98 8.27
N TYR A 178 -22.16 3.77 7.70
CA TYR A 178 -22.26 2.53 8.48
C TYR A 178 -20.96 2.28 9.25
N THR A 179 -21.06 2.18 10.57
CA THR A 179 -19.91 2.09 11.48
C THR A 179 -19.45 0.67 11.79
N ALA A 180 -20.07 -0.34 11.18
CA ALA A 180 -19.78 -1.78 11.42
C ALA A 180 -19.86 -2.17 12.91
N GLU A 181 -20.81 -1.60 13.65
CA GLU A 181 -20.99 -1.82 15.10
C GLU A 181 -21.30 -3.29 15.47
N ASP A 182 -21.77 -4.08 14.51
CA ASP A 182 -22.08 -5.51 14.69
C ASP A 182 -20.86 -6.36 15.04
N LYS A 183 -19.65 -5.85 14.77
CA LYS A 183 -18.37 -6.51 15.06
C LYS A 183 -18.24 -7.93 14.46
N ILE A 184 -18.99 -8.19 13.38
CA ILE A 184 -18.97 -9.48 12.69
C ILE A 184 -17.77 -9.51 11.74
N GLY A 185 -17.01 -10.59 11.74
CA GLY A 185 -15.88 -10.81 10.86
C GLY A 185 -15.86 -12.26 10.35
N GLY A 186 -15.23 -12.45 9.20
CA GLY A 186 -15.00 -13.76 8.59
C GLY A 186 -13.52 -14.14 8.51
N GLY A 187 -12.63 -13.23 8.84
CA GLY A 187 -11.18 -13.41 8.86
C GLY A 187 -10.64 -14.09 10.13
N PRO A 188 -9.31 -14.14 10.30
CA PRO A 188 -8.67 -14.76 11.46
C PRO A 188 -8.96 -14.05 12.79
N PHE A 189 -9.31 -12.78 12.72
CA PHE A 189 -9.71 -11.96 13.86
C PHE A 189 -11.06 -11.30 13.58
N MET A 190 -11.66 -10.74 14.63
CA MET A 190 -12.87 -9.94 14.58
C MET A 190 -12.70 -8.70 15.44
N LEU A 191 -13.42 -7.64 15.13
CA LEU A 191 -13.40 -6.39 15.89
C LEU A 191 -13.95 -6.62 17.30
N ASP A 192 -13.26 -6.11 18.32
CA ASP A 192 -13.74 -6.10 19.70
C ASP A 192 -14.00 -4.68 20.20
N GLU A 193 -13.05 -3.77 20.02
CA GLU A 193 -13.16 -2.42 20.56
C GLU A 193 -12.37 -1.40 19.69
N VAL A 194 -12.99 -0.23 19.48
CA VAL A 194 -12.32 0.95 18.89
C VAL A 194 -12.33 2.06 19.91
N GLN A 195 -11.16 2.63 20.18
CA GLN A 195 -10.96 3.79 21.03
C GLN A 195 -10.15 4.84 20.26
N LYS A 196 -10.09 6.05 20.80
CA LYS A 196 -9.34 7.16 20.18
C LYS A 196 -7.84 6.83 19.97
N ASP A 197 -7.26 6.00 20.82
CA ASP A 197 -5.82 5.69 20.85
C ASP A 197 -5.50 4.22 20.54
N PHE A 198 -6.50 3.37 20.32
CA PHE A 198 -6.29 1.99 19.89
C PHE A 198 -7.51 1.35 19.23
N THR A 199 -7.23 0.34 18.40
CA THR A 199 -8.23 -0.64 17.90
C THR A 199 -7.81 -2.02 18.37
N ARG A 200 -8.75 -2.77 18.99
CA ARG A 200 -8.52 -4.15 19.46
C ARG A 200 -9.30 -5.14 18.62
N LEU A 201 -8.59 -6.13 18.13
CA LEU A 201 -9.14 -7.31 17.47
C LEU A 201 -8.94 -8.52 18.38
N VAL A 202 -9.91 -9.45 18.36
CA VAL A 202 -9.83 -10.73 19.07
C VAL A 202 -9.93 -11.89 18.10
N LYS A 203 -9.31 -13.01 18.45
CA LYS A 203 -9.31 -14.23 17.64
C LYS A 203 -10.73 -14.65 17.26
N ASN A 204 -10.97 -14.87 15.98
CA ASN A 204 -12.25 -15.43 15.51
C ASN A 204 -12.30 -16.94 15.75
N PRO A 205 -13.21 -17.43 16.59
CA PRO A 205 -13.32 -18.87 16.87
C PRO A 205 -13.76 -19.68 15.66
N ASN A 206 -14.50 -19.06 14.73
CA ASN A 206 -15.06 -19.68 13.53
C ASN A 206 -14.15 -19.60 12.31
N TRP A 207 -12.98 -18.95 12.42
CA TRP A 207 -12.03 -18.86 11.31
C TRP A 207 -11.69 -20.25 10.75
N PHE A 208 -11.88 -20.43 9.45
CA PHE A 208 -11.70 -21.71 8.76
C PHE A 208 -10.23 -22.01 8.38
N GLY A 209 -9.37 -21.00 8.37
CA GLY A 209 -7.95 -21.13 8.03
C GLY A 209 -7.06 -21.49 9.22
N LYS A 210 -5.75 -21.26 9.07
CA LYS A 210 -4.78 -21.44 10.14
C LYS A 210 -5.12 -20.55 11.33
N LYS A 211 -5.24 -21.14 12.52
CA LYS A 211 -5.54 -20.39 13.75
C LYS A 211 -4.31 -19.58 14.19
N PRO A 212 -4.42 -18.27 14.41
CA PRO A 212 -3.33 -17.46 14.96
C PRO A 212 -2.96 -17.94 16.37
N ALA A 213 -1.67 -17.80 16.74
CA ALA A 213 -1.21 -18.15 18.08
C ALA A 213 -1.72 -17.16 19.13
N MET A 214 -1.74 -15.87 18.79
CA MET A 214 -2.22 -14.81 19.68
C MET A 214 -3.73 -14.81 19.85
N ASP A 215 -4.22 -14.39 21.02
CA ASP A 215 -5.64 -14.30 21.34
C ASP A 215 -6.22 -12.95 20.92
N GLU A 216 -5.38 -11.92 20.89
CA GLU A 216 -5.78 -10.57 20.50
C GLU A 216 -4.62 -9.81 19.84
N VAL A 217 -4.98 -8.87 18.94
CA VAL A 217 -4.09 -7.88 18.34
C VAL A 217 -4.60 -6.50 18.75
N ILE A 218 -3.69 -5.62 19.18
CA ILE A 218 -4.01 -4.23 19.53
C ILE A 218 -3.16 -3.32 18.64
N PHE A 219 -3.82 -2.57 17.77
CA PHE A 219 -3.22 -1.46 17.02
C PHE A 219 -3.28 -0.21 17.89
N ARG A 220 -2.13 0.32 18.29
CA ARG A 220 -2.04 1.46 19.18
C ARG A 220 -1.50 2.69 18.45
N PHE A 221 -2.26 3.76 18.47
CA PHE A 221 -1.92 5.01 17.80
C PHE A 221 -0.92 5.84 18.60
N TYR A 222 0.05 6.41 17.91
CA TYR A 222 1.04 7.38 18.41
C TYR A 222 1.10 8.56 17.46
N ALA A 223 1.07 9.78 18.00
CA ALA A 223 1.18 11.00 17.19
C ALA A 223 2.62 11.34 16.77
N ASP A 224 3.61 10.61 17.28
CA ASP A 224 5.03 10.85 17.03
C ASP A 224 5.83 9.54 16.94
N ALA A 225 6.63 9.40 15.87
CA ALA A 225 7.40 8.19 15.57
C ALA A 225 8.49 7.89 16.62
N ASN A 226 9.05 8.92 17.29
CA ASN A 226 10.03 8.69 18.35
C ASN A 226 9.35 8.16 19.62
N ALA A 227 8.16 8.67 19.96
CA ALA A 227 7.36 8.15 21.06
C ALA A 227 6.97 6.69 20.83
N GLN A 228 6.52 6.36 19.61
CA GLN A 228 6.22 4.99 19.17
C GLN A 228 7.46 4.08 19.32
N PHE A 229 8.63 4.53 18.86
CA PHE A 229 9.87 3.78 18.98
C PHE A 229 10.31 3.57 20.45
N GLN A 230 10.12 4.56 21.33
CA GLN A 230 10.38 4.38 22.77
C GLN A 230 9.41 3.38 23.40
N ALA A 231 8.14 3.34 22.97
CA ALA A 231 7.16 2.35 23.42
C ALA A 231 7.59 0.92 23.03
N LEU A 232 8.15 0.72 21.83
CA LEU A 232 8.76 -0.56 21.44
C LEU A 232 9.94 -0.93 22.33
N LYS A 233 10.85 0.01 22.57
CA LYS A 233 12.03 -0.22 23.42
C LYS A 233 11.68 -0.56 24.87
N SER A 234 10.68 0.10 25.44
CA SER A 234 10.18 -0.20 26.79
C SER A 234 9.38 -1.51 26.86
N GLY A 235 8.93 -2.02 25.70
CA GLY A 235 8.09 -3.21 25.59
C GLY A 235 6.61 -2.95 25.90
N GLU A 236 6.15 -1.74 25.74
CA GLU A 236 4.74 -1.36 25.77
C GLU A 236 4.02 -1.89 24.52
N ILE A 237 4.69 -1.85 23.36
CA ILE A 237 4.27 -2.48 22.11
C ILE A 237 5.28 -3.56 21.70
N ASP A 238 4.86 -4.43 20.78
CA ASP A 238 5.65 -5.59 20.31
C ASP A 238 6.22 -5.38 18.92
N ALA A 239 5.58 -4.53 18.12
CA ALA A 239 6.02 -4.21 16.77
C ALA A 239 5.61 -2.79 16.36
N LEU A 240 6.27 -2.24 15.35
CA LEU A 240 5.89 -0.99 14.69
C LEU A 240 6.36 -0.97 13.24
N ASP A 241 5.67 -0.19 12.41
CA ASP A 241 6.10 0.26 11.09
C ASP A 241 6.51 1.74 11.14
N GLY A 242 7.36 2.18 10.20
CA GLY A 242 7.83 3.57 10.16
C GLY A 242 8.86 3.90 11.24
N VAL A 243 9.83 3.01 11.49
CA VAL A 243 10.97 3.32 12.38
C VAL A 243 11.77 4.48 11.79
N PRO A 244 12.02 5.58 12.53
CA PRO A 244 12.90 6.64 12.05
C PRO A 244 14.29 6.10 11.66
N GLU A 245 14.85 6.52 10.53
CA GLU A 245 16.07 5.97 9.94
C GLU A 245 17.26 5.97 10.92
N GLN A 246 17.47 7.10 11.66
CA GLN A 246 18.52 7.19 12.65
C GLN A 246 18.30 6.24 13.83
N SER A 247 17.04 6.00 14.21
CA SER A 247 16.67 5.05 15.26
C SER A 247 16.84 3.61 14.80
N TYR A 248 16.53 3.32 13.53
CA TYR A 248 16.69 2.00 12.92
C TYR A 248 18.14 1.52 12.99
N ALA A 249 19.10 2.40 12.70
CA ALA A 249 20.53 2.08 12.78
C ALA A 249 20.95 1.57 14.17
N THR A 250 20.26 1.99 15.24
CA THR A 250 20.56 1.55 16.63
C THR A 250 20.08 0.13 16.93
N LEU A 251 19.24 -0.46 16.08
CA LEU A 251 18.69 -1.80 16.29
C LEU A 251 19.69 -2.93 15.97
N LYS A 252 20.73 -2.64 15.19
CA LYS A 252 21.74 -3.61 14.75
C LYS A 252 22.34 -4.41 15.91
N ASP A 253 22.52 -3.75 17.06
CA ASP A 253 23.14 -4.35 18.26
C ASP A 253 22.08 -4.69 19.33
N SER A 254 20.81 -4.64 19.01
CA SER A 254 19.73 -4.98 19.93
C SER A 254 19.61 -6.49 20.09
N GLY A 255 19.75 -7.00 21.30
CA GLY A 255 19.48 -8.42 21.60
C GLY A 255 17.99 -8.75 21.78
N THR A 256 17.11 -7.75 21.75
CA THR A 256 15.68 -7.88 22.08
C THR A 256 14.73 -7.43 20.97
N ILE A 257 15.21 -6.65 20.02
CA ILE A 257 14.43 -6.10 18.92
C ILE A 257 15.14 -6.43 17.61
N THR A 258 14.40 -6.93 16.63
CA THR A 258 14.88 -7.13 15.26
C THR A 258 14.33 -6.02 14.38
N GLY A 259 15.23 -5.26 13.73
CA GLY A 259 14.90 -4.34 12.66
C GLY A 259 14.69 -5.10 11.35
N ILE A 260 13.70 -4.69 10.58
CA ILE A 260 13.31 -5.27 9.29
C ILE A 260 13.22 -4.13 8.29
N ALA A 261 14.09 -4.12 7.29
CA ALA A 261 13.93 -3.29 6.11
C ALA A 261 13.20 -4.13 5.07
N GLY A 262 12.04 -3.69 4.63
CA GLY A 262 11.17 -4.43 3.72
C GLY A 262 10.79 -3.60 2.50
N ASN A 263 11.05 -4.11 1.28
CA ASN A 263 10.62 -3.46 0.05
C ASN A 263 9.25 -3.98 -0.37
N GLN A 264 8.29 -3.07 -0.57
CA GLN A 264 6.97 -3.38 -1.13
C GLN A 264 6.68 -2.55 -2.40
N GLY A 265 7.74 -2.17 -3.11
CA GLY A 265 7.62 -1.47 -4.39
C GLY A 265 7.43 0.04 -4.29
N GLY A 266 7.31 0.60 -3.08
CA GLY A 266 7.18 2.05 -2.91
C GLY A 266 8.37 2.81 -3.50
N PHE A 267 8.10 3.88 -4.24
CA PHE A 267 9.12 4.69 -4.89
C PHE A 267 8.77 6.18 -4.86
N SER A 268 9.81 7.01 -4.99
CA SER A 268 9.68 8.46 -5.15
C SER A 268 10.16 8.86 -6.54
N GLU A 269 9.57 9.89 -7.09
CA GLU A 269 9.83 10.36 -8.45
C GLU A 269 9.83 11.88 -8.58
N LEU A 270 10.45 12.34 -9.64
CA LEU A 270 10.28 13.67 -10.22
C LEU A 270 9.45 13.49 -11.50
N SER A 271 8.20 13.93 -11.48
CA SER A 271 7.32 13.94 -12.65
C SER A 271 7.58 15.17 -13.52
N MET A 272 7.45 15.01 -14.84
CA MET A 272 7.73 16.06 -15.82
C MET A 272 6.54 16.20 -16.78
N ASN A 273 5.92 17.38 -16.84
CA ASN A 273 4.81 17.66 -17.75
C ASN A 273 5.22 17.47 -19.21
N SER A 274 4.91 16.31 -19.75
CA SER A 274 5.37 15.89 -21.09
C SER A 274 4.53 16.47 -22.23
N GLY A 275 3.46 17.19 -21.91
CA GLY A 275 2.65 17.96 -22.87
C GLY A 275 1.86 17.10 -23.85
N CYS A 276 1.03 16.19 -23.37
CA CYS A 276 0.08 15.45 -24.21
C CYS A 276 -0.84 16.42 -24.98
N SER A 277 -0.75 16.41 -26.29
CA SER A 277 -1.45 17.38 -27.14
C SER A 277 -2.98 17.31 -27.09
N SER A 278 -3.53 16.24 -26.51
CA SER A 278 -4.99 16.08 -26.33
C SER A 278 -5.52 16.74 -25.06
N VAL A 279 -4.62 17.21 -24.17
CA VAL A 279 -4.99 17.77 -22.87
C VAL A 279 -4.44 19.19 -22.74
N PRO A 280 -5.29 20.20 -22.52
CA PRO A 280 -4.83 21.55 -22.20
C PRO A 280 -3.97 21.58 -20.93
N GLY A 281 -3.01 22.49 -20.89
CA GLY A 281 -2.13 22.73 -19.75
C GLY A 281 -1.16 23.85 -20.08
N ASP A 282 -0.45 24.34 -19.06
CA ASP A 282 0.51 25.44 -19.21
C ASP A 282 1.96 25.01 -18.92
N GLY A 283 2.23 23.71 -19.00
CA GLY A 283 3.56 23.14 -18.80
C GLY A 283 4.61 23.73 -19.73
N ASN A 284 5.85 23.79 -19.26
CA ASN A 284 6.96 24.36 -20.03
C ASN A 284 7.18 23.59 -21.34
N PRO A 285 7.13 24.27 -22.51
CA PRO A 285 7.29 23.60 -23.82
C PRO A 285 8.62 22.84 -23.99
N ALA A 286 9.66 23.18 -23.22
CA ALA A 286 10.94 22.48 -23.26
C ALA A 286 10.78 21.00 -22.87
N LEU A 287 9.86 20.68 -21.97
CA LEU A 287 9.60 19.33 -21.48
C LEU A 287 8.85 18.44 -22.49
N THR A 288 8.33 19.00 -23.57
CA THR A 288 7.77 18.19 -24.67
C THR A 288 8.86 17.47 -25.46
N ASP A 289 10.11 17.96 -25.40
CA ASP A 289 11.27 17.30 -26.02
C ASP A 289 11.82 16.21 -25.08
N LYS A 290 11.75 14.96 -25.55
CA LYS A 290 12.31 13.80 -24.85
C LYS A 290 13.78 13.98 -24.43
N LYS A 291 14.58 14.66 -25.22
CA LYS A 291 16.00 14.89 -24.89
C LYS A 291 16.18 15.75 -23.64
N VAL A 292 15.29 16.71 -23.42
CA VAL A 292 15.29 17.54 -22.20
C VAL A 292 14.95 16.69 -20.99
N ARG A 293 13.92 15.84 -21.08
CA ARG A 293 13.53 14.94 -19.99
C ARG A 293 14.61 13.89 -19.70
N GLN A 294 15.25 13.33 -20.72
CA GLN A 294 16.40 12.45 -20.58
C GLN A 294 17.62 13.17 -19.96
N ALA A 295 17.85 14.42 -20.31
CA ALA A 295 18.92 15.23 -19.71
C ALA A 295 18.69 15.43 -18.22
N ILE A 296 17.45 15.71 -17.79
CA ILE A 296 17.07 15.79 -16.37
C ILE A 296 17.37 14.46 -15.67
N ASN A 297 17.01 13.32 -16.28
CA ASN A 297 17.31 12.00 -15.74
C ASN A 297 18.82 11.75 -15.55
N TYR A 298 19.67 12.15 -16.50
CA TYR A 298 21.13 12.04 -16.38
C TYR A 298 21.76 13.02 -15.40
N ALA A 299 21.06 14.12 -15.06
CA ALA A 299 21.54 15.11 -14.11
C ALA A 299 21.40 14.68 -12.65
N ILE A 300 20.60 13.67 -12.33
CA ILE A 300 20.24 13.27 -10.97
C ILE A 300 21.17 12.17 -10.46
N ASP A 301 21.83 12.42 -9.31
CA ASP A 301 22.64 11.45 -8.58
C ASP A 301 21.77 10.66 -7.59
N ARG A 302 21.23 9.55 -8.07
CA ARG A 302 20.31 8.68 -7.29
C ARG A 302 21.02 7.96 -6.16
N ASP A 303 22.29 7.60 -6.33
CA ASP A 303 23.07 6.95 -5.28
C ASP A 303 23.24 7.89 -4.08
N LEU A 304 23.53 9.18 -4.37
CA LEU A 304 23.64 10.19 -3.33
C LEU A 304 22.29 10.46 -2.63
N LEU A 305 21.16 10.44 -3.36
CA LEU A 305 19.84 10.55 -2.74
C LEU A 305 19.58 9.40 -1.75
N VAL A 306 19.83 8.16 -2.15
CA VAL A 306 19.67 6.99 -1.26
C VAL A 306 20.57 7.14 -0.04
N GLU A 307 21.83 7.54 -0.22
CA GLU A 307 22.76 7.74 0.90
C GLU A 307 22.30 8.85 1.87
N LYS A 308 21.88 10.00 1.35
CA LYS A 308 21.63 11.20 2.17
C LYS A 308 20.18 11.32 2.64
N THR A 309 19.22 10.98 1.81
CA THR A 309 17.79 11.09 2.12
C THR A 309 17.29 9.87 2.88
N LEU A 310 17.66 8.65 2.43
CA LEU A 310 17.21 7.39 3.00
C LEU A 310 18.22 6.75 3.96
N VAL A 311 19.36 7.39 4.22
CA VAL A 311 20.43 6.84 5.07
C VAL A 311 20.84 5.41 4.65
N GLY A 312 20.77 5.12 3.35
CA GLY A 312 21.06 3.81 2.76
C GLY A 312 19.92 2.80 2.81
N HIS A 313 18.73 3.18 3.25
CA HIS A 313 17.55 2.30 3.32
C HIS A 313 16.66 2.43 2.09
N GLY A 314 17.14 1.92 0.97
CA GLY A 314 16.48 1.92 -0.31
C GLY A 314 17.44 1.57 -1.44
N THR A 315 16.97 1.64 -2.65
CA THR A 315 17.77 1.42 -3.86
C THR A 315 17.58 2.57 -4.85
N PRO A 316 18.64 2.96 -5.61
CA PRO A 316 18.50 3.96 -6.66
C PRO A 316 17.37 3.63 -7.63
N GLY A 317 16.57 4.63 -7.96
CA GLY A 317 15.47 4.48 -8.90
C GLY A 317 15.95 4.21 -10.32
N THR A 318 15.19 3.42 -11.06
CA THR A 318 15.45 3.14 -12.48
C THR A 318 14.23 3.50 -13.33
N ALA A 319 13.29 2.60 -13.49
CA ALA A 319 12.01 2.81 -14.16
C ALA A 319 10.88 2.89 -13.15
N ILE A 320 9.69 3.30 -13.59
CA ILE A 320 8.45 3.16 -12.83
C ILE A 320 8.34 1.72 -12.32
N VAL A 321 7.91 1.56 -11.09
CA VAL A 321 7.69 0.26 -10.44
C VAL A 321 6.22 -0.13 -10.65
N PRO A 322 5.92 -1.10 -11.52
CA PRO A 322 4.53 -1.38 -11.88
C PRO A 322 3.80 -2.27 -10.88
N SER A 323 4.54 -2.86 -9.93
CA SER A 323 4.00 -3.87 -9.01
C SER A 323 4.80 -3.95 -7.72
N ALA A 324 4.11 -4.29 -6.62
CA ALA A 324 4.76 -4.70 -5.37
C ALA A 324 5.57 -6.00 -5.50
N ASP A 325 5.31 -6.81 -6.54
CA ASP A 325 6.13 -7.97 -6.89
C ASP A 325 7.31 -7.53 -7.78
N PRO A 326 8.55 -7.59 -7.28
CA PRO A 326 9.74 -7.16 -8.04
C PRO A 326 10.03 -8.01 -9.29
N ALA A 327 9.31 -9.11 -9.49
CA ALA A 327 9.40 -9.86 -10.75
C ALA A 327 8.98 -9.04 -11.96
N TRP A 328 8.14 -8.01 -11.79
CA TRP A 328 7.67 -7.12 -12.84
C TRP A 328 8.60 -5.94 -13.13
N ASP A 329 9.60 -5.68 -12.29
CA ASP A 329 10.54 -4.57 -12.48
C ASP A 329 11.24 -4.63 -13.84
N LEU A 330 11.37 -3.47 -14.49
CA LEU A 330 12.15 -3.35 -15.72
C LEU A 330 13.63 -3.56 -15.42
N LYS A 331 14.22 -4.52 -16.13
CA LYS A 331 15.68 -4.75 -16.09
C LYS A 331 16.36 -3.93 -17.18
N VAL A 332 16.70 -2.69 -16.84
CA VAL A 332 17.41 -1.79 -17.76
C VAL A 332 18.84 -2.27 -17.95
N PRO A 333 19.32 -2.54 -19.19
CA PRO A 333 20.71 -2.87 -19.45
C PRO A 333 21.67 -1.75 -19.01
N ASP A 334 22.82 -2.10 -18.45
CA ASP A 334 23.80 -1.14 -17.88
C ASP A 334 24.12 0.04 -18.83
N GLY A 335 24.28 -0.23 -20.11
CA GLY A 335 24.58 0.81 -21.12
C GLY A 335 23.42 1.74 -21.46
N LYS A 336 22.20 1.47 -20.93
CA LYS A 336 21.00 2.28 -21.13
C LYS A 336 20.50 2.95 -19.84
N LEU A 337 21.16 2.67 -18.70
CA LEU A 337 20.79 3.32 -17.43
C LEU A 337 20.98 4.83 -17.49
N PHE A 338 20.04 5.56 -16.93
CA PHE A 338 20.19 6.99 -16.63
C PHE A 338 21.09 7.16 -15.39
N SER A 339 22.35 6.70 -15.51
CA SER A 339 23.37 6.92 -14.47
C SER A 339 23.74 8.38 -14.41
N TYR A 340 24.06 8.89 -13.20
CA TYR A 340 24.50 10.27 -13.01
C TYR A 340 25.62 10.64 -13.99
N ASN A 341 25.34 11.55 -14.89
CA ASN A 341 26.26 12.00 -15.92
C ASN A 341 25.91 13.43 -16.40
N PRO A 342 26.35 14.47 -15.66
CA PRO A 342 26.07 15.86 -16.02
C PRO A 342 26.55 16.27 -17.40
N ASP A 343 27.66 15.68 -17.88
CA ASP A 343 28.19 16.00 -19.22
C ASP A 343 27.26 15.45 -20.31
N LYS A 344 26.72 14.23 -20.11
CA LYS A 344 25.70 13.68 -21.02
C LYS A 344 24.42 14.51 -20.99
N ALA A 345 23.99 14.96 -19.80
CA ALA A 345 22.84 15.84 -19.65
C ALA A 345 23.05 17.17 -20.45
N LYS A 346 24.20 17.81 -20.30
CA LYS A 346 24.55 19.03 -21.07
C LYS A 346 24.56 18.77 -22.57
N SER A 347 25.11 17.65 -23.02
CA SER A 347 25.12 17.27 -24.43
C SER A 347 23.71 17.11 -25.02
N LEU A 348 22.80 16.48 -24.27
CA LEU A 348 21.40 16.30 -24.68
C LEU A 348 20.65 17.63 -24.76
N LEU A 349 20.91 18.56 -23.81
CA LEU A 349 20.37 19.92 -23.88
C LEU A 349 20.90 20.70 -25.07
N ASP A 350 22.21 20.57 -25.38
CA ASP A 350 22.80 21.18 -26.59
C ASP A 350 22.16 20.63 -27.87
N GLU A 351 21.93 19.31 -27.93
CA GLU A 351 21.27 18.66 -29.07
C GLU A 351 19.78 19.06 -29.19
N ALA A 352 19.11 19.39 -28.08
CA ALA A 352 17.75 19.91 -28.05
C ALA A 352 17.71 21.43 -28.42
N GLY A 353 18.88 22.05 -28.59
CA GLY A 353 19.03 23.45 -28.96
C GLY A 353 19.07 24.45 -27.80
N TRP A 354 19.10 23.96 -26.57
CA TRP A 354 19.20 24.76 -25.36
C TRP A 354 20.70 25.04 -25.05
N LYS A 355 21.11 26.30 -25.04
CA LYS A 355 22.51 26.72 -24.84
C LYS A 355 22.55 27.96 -23.96
N ASP A 356 23.54 28.08 -23.10
CA ASP A 356 23.82 29.32 -22.37
C ASP A 356 24.48 30.31 -23.36
N SER A 357 23.65 31.13 -24.00
CA SER A 357 24.11 32.04 -25.07
C SER A 357 24.58 33.39 -24.55
N ASN A 358 24.18 33.77 -23.34
CA ASN A 358 24.51 35.05 -22.70
C ASN A 358 25.58 34.92 -21.60
N GLY A 359 25.89 33.68 -21.14
CA GLY A 359 26.92 33.37 -20.16
C GLY A 359 26.50 33.59 -18.72
N ASP A 360 25.20 33.61 -18.43
CA ASP A 360 24.65 33.79 -17.08
C ASP A 360 24.50 32.47 -16.27
N GLY A 361 24.76 31.32 -16.91
CA GLY A 361 24.68 29.99 -16.33
C GLY A 361 23.32 29.32 -16.51
N VAL A 362 22.34 29.99 -17.13
CA VAL A 362 21.05 29.43 -17.51
C VAL A 362 21.00 29.21 -19.01
N ARG A 363 20.52 28.08 -19.47
CA ARG A 363 20.37 27.78 -20.88
C ARG A 363 19.19 28.53 -21.47
N ASP A 364 19.33 28.98 -22.69
CA ASP A 364 18.28 29.67 -23.43
C ASP A 364 18.09 29.07 -24.84
N LYS A 365 16.91 29.27 -25.41
CA LYS A 365 16.55 28.90 -26.77
C LYS A 365 15.54 29.90 -27.32
N ASP A 366 15.81 30.48 -28.47
CA ASP A 366 14.94 31.48 -29.14
C ASP A 366 14.53 32.65 -28.20
N GLY A 367 15.46 33.07 -27.31
CA GLY A 367 15.26 34.14 -26.35
C GLY A 367 14.48 33.78 -25.09
N ASN A 368 14.17 32.51 -24.88
CA ASN A 368 13.50 32.01 -23.67
C ASN A 368 14.49 31.24 -22.81
N GLU A 369 14.58 31.56 -21.53
CA GLU A 369 15.38 30.81 -20.55
C GLU A 369 14.76 29.45 -20.25
N LEU A 370 15.62 28.44 -20.03
CA LEU A 370 15.19 27.15 -19.53
C LEU A 370 14.99 27.23 -18.01
N LYS A 371 13.83 27.74 -17.63
CA LYS A 371 13.41 27.91 -16.24
C LYS A 371 12.12 27.11 -15.99
N LEU A 372 12.12 26.22 -14.98
CA LEU A 372 11.02 25.35 -14.65
C LEU A 372 10.37 25.73 -13.32
N ARG A 373 9.06 25.73 -13.29
CA ARG A 373 8.30 25.73 -12.02
C ARG A 373 8.44 24.36 -11.39
N PHE A 374 8.95 24.31 -10.17
CA PHE A 374 9.13 23.08 -9.41
C PHE A 374 8.23 23.10 -8.20
N PHE A 375 7.24 22.22 -8.20
CA PHE A 375 6.33 22.06 -7.08
C PHE A 375 6.79 20.90 -6.19
N ASP A 376 6.86 21.17 -4.89
CA ASP A 376 7.35 20.21 -3.90
C ASP A 376 6.34 20.06 -2.77
N ARG A 377 6.31 18.88 -2.17
CA ARG A 377 5.40 18.55 -1.06
C ARG A 377 5.94 19.08 0.26
N SER A 378 5.06 19.60 1.11
CA SER A 378 5.40 19.92 2.50
C SER A 378 5.36 18.69 3.43
N GLU A 379 4.83 17.57 2.96
CA GLU A 379 4.61 16.34 3.71
C GLU A 379 5.44 15.16 3.16
N GLY A 380 5.49 14.08 3.92
CA GLY A 380 6.20 12.85 3.52
C GLY A 380 7.70 13.06 3.27
N ASP A 381 8.14 12.71 2.07
CA ASP A 381 9.52 12.92 1.61
C ASP A 381 9.76 14.29 0.96
N GLY A 382 8.73 15.13 0.88
CA GLY A 382 8.82 16.48 0.38
C GLY A 382 9.88 17.28 1.14
N GLY A 383 10.57 18.15 0.42
CA GLY A 383 11.67 18.96 0.94
C GLY A 383 13.01 18.23 1.11
N LYS A 384 13.02 16.92 1.34
CA LYS A 384 14.26 16.15 1.55
C LYS A 384 15.17 16.11 0.31
N ASN A 385 14.58 16.11 -0.89
CA ASN A 385 15.28 15.97 -2.16
C ASN A 385 15.48 17.30 -2.88
N THR A 386 14.72 18.32 -2.53
CA THR A 386 14.59 19.57 -3.29
C THR A 386 15.91 20.30 -3.49
N ASP A 387 16.72 20.44 -2.44
CA ASP A 387 18.03 21.11 -2.53
C ASP A 387 18.99 20.36 -3.46
N PHE A 388 18.98 19.04 -3.45
CA PHE A 388 19.78 18.22 -4.35
C PHE A 388 19.32 18.39 -5.80
N LEU A 389 18.02 18.23 -6.05
CA LEU A 389 17.44 18.32 -7.40
C LEU A 389 17.67 19.69 -8.02
N THR A 390 17.39 20.76 -7.29
CA THR A 390 17.60 22.13 -7.77
C THR A 390 19.08 22.43 -8.04
N GLY A 391 19.98 21.93 -7.18
CA GLY A 391 21.42 22.04 -7.35
C GLY A 391 21.88 21.36 -8.65
N TRP A 392 21.51 20.12 -8.87
CA TRP A 392 21.90 19.37 -10.07
C TRP A 392 21.29 19.92 -11.35
N LEU A 393 20.04 20.37 -11.33
CA LEU A 393 19.42 21.02 -12.48
C LEU A 393 20.15 22.31 -12.84
N LYS A 394 20.54 23.12 -11.85
CA LYS A 394 21.36 24.32 -12.04
C LYS A 394 22.73 23.99 -12.64
N ASP A 395 23.38 22.91 -12.19
CA ASP A 395 24.71 22.52 -12.67
C ASP A 395 24.72 22.17 -14.17
N VAL A 396 23.58 21.81 -14.73
CA VAL A 396 23.40 21.53 -16.16
C VAL A 396 22.76 22.71 -16.92
N GLY A 397 22.48 23.83 -16.23
CA GLY A 397 21.96 25.06 -16.82
C GLY A 397 20.43 25.14 -16.89
N ILE A 398 19.71 24.40 -16.02
CA ILE A 398 18.25 24.48 -15.86
C ILE A 398 17.95 25.27 -14.58
N ALA A 399 17.32 26.42 -14.70
CA ALA A 399 16.85 27.20 -13.55
C ALA A 399 15.53 26.61 -13.02
N THR A 400 15.32 26.72 -11.72
CA THR A 400 14.07 26.27 -11.08
C THR A 400 13.47 27.35 -10.20
N GLU A 401 12.14 27.41 -10.15
CA GLU A 401 11.38 28.23 -9.20
C GLU A 401 10.56 27.28 -8.33
N VAL A 402 10.99 27.12 -7.08
CA VAL A 402 10.41 26.14 -6.16
C VAL A 402 9.21 26.75 -5.44
N THR A 403 8.11 25.98 -5.41
CA THR A 403 6.93 26.28 -4.59
C THR A 403 6.59 25.04 -3.76
N THR A 404 6.67 25.17 -2.44
CA THR A 404 6.28 24.09 -1.52
C THR A 404 4.83 24.27 -1.09
N MET A 405 4.04 23.20 -1.13
CA MET A 405 2.62 23.20 -0.77
C MET A 405 2.19 21.88 -0.14
N ASP A 406 1.02 21.86 0.51
CA ASP A 406 0.43 20.62 1.00
C ASP A 406 -0.03 19.72 -0.17
N ASP A 407 -0.28 18.45 0.16
CA ASP A 407 -0.63 17.44 -0.84
C ASP A 407 -1.94 17.78 -1.58
N ASP A 408 -2.92 18.41 -0.91
CA ASP A 408 -4.19 18.82 -1.50
C ASP A 408 -3.99 19.90 -2.57
N ALA A 409 -3.22 20.92 -2.23
CA ALA A 409 -2.92 22.03 -3.13
C ALA A 409 -2.10 21.54 -4.34
N LEU A 410 -1.13 20.65 -4.10
CA LEU A 410 -0.31 20.08 -5.17
C LEU A 410 -1.16 19.22 -6.13
N ALA A 411 -2.02 18.37 -5.60
CA ALA A 411 -2.88 17.54 -6.44
C ALA A 411 -3.87 18.40 -7.27
N ALA A 412 -4.32 19.55 -6.75
CA ALA A 412 -5.13 20.47 -7.53
C ALA A 412 -4.34 21.08 -8.72
N VAL A 413 -3.07 21.44 -8.52
CA VAL A 413 -2.15 21.93 -9.57
C VAL A 413 -1.90 20.84 -10.61
N ILE A 414 -1.63 19.61 -10.18
CA ILE A 414 -1.43 18.44 -11.04
C ILE A 414 -2.69 18.16 -11.87
N GLY A 415 -3.86 18.10 -11.24
CA GLY A 415 -5.14 17.82 -11.90
C GLY A 415 -5.57 18.87 -12.94
N GLN A 416 -4.98 20.09 -12.89
CA GLN A 416 -5.21 21.14 -13.87
C GLN A 416 -4.08 21.24 -14.92
N ASN A 417 -3.06 20.40 -14.83
CA ASN A 417 -1.83 20.43 -15.66
C ASN A 417 -1.08 21.79 -15.61
N GLU A 418 -1.15 22.49 -14.46
CA GLU A 418 -0.55 23.82 -14.26
C GLU A 418 0.86 23.75 -13.63
N PHE A 419 1.66 22.77 -14.03
CA PHE A 419 3.00 22.53 -13.50
C PHE A 419 4.00 22.27 -14.62
N ASP A 420 5.31 22.39 -14.29
CA ASP A 420 6.38 21.92 -15.15
C ASP A 420 6.97 20.60 -14.61
N ILE A 421 7.44 20.62 -13.35
CA ILE A 421 7.94 19.43 -12.64
C ILE A 421 7.44 19.44 -11.20
N PHE A 422 7.26 18.24 -10.62
CA PHE A 422 6.96 18.10 -9.20
C PHE A 422 7.51 16.78 -8.65
N THR A 423 7.68 16.68 -7.31
CA THR A 423 7.99 15.44 -6.63
C THR A 423 6.72 14.76 -6.10
N TRP A 424 6.66 13.45 -6.28
CA TRP A 424 5.60 12.58 -5.76
C TRP A 424 6.14 11.20 -5.46
N GLY A 425 5.25 10.24 -5.18
CA GLY A 425 5.61 8.84 -5.02
C GLY A 425 4.39 7.94 -5.00
N TRP A 426 4.60 6.68 -5.32
CA TRP A 426 3.57 5.67 -5.40
C TRP A 426 3.95 4.43 -4.59
N VAL A 427 2.93 3.70 -4.16
CA VAL A 427 3.05 2.33 -3.66
C VAL A 427 2.21 1.45 -4.57
N PRO A 428 2.83 0.69 -5.49
CA PRO A 428 2.09 -0.05 -6.50
C PRO A 428 1.34 -1.23 -5.91
N PHE A 429 0.34 -1.67 -6.65
CA PHE A 429 -0.39 -2.89 -6.38
C PHE A 429 0.45 -4.15 -6.65
N VAL A 430 -0.05 -5.32 -6.27
CA VAL A 430 0.62 -6.58 -6.62
C VAL A 430 0.45 -6.91 -8.10
N ASP A 431 -0.77 -6.77 -8.64
CA ASP A 431 -0.97 -6.92 -10.09
C ASP A 431 -0.60 -5.61 -10.80
N PRO A 432 0.22 -5.64 -11.85
CA PRO A 432 0.70 -4.43 -12.52
C PRO A 432 -0.39 -3.68 -13.29
N ASP A 433 -1.57 -4.28 -13.54
CA ASP A 433 -2.63 -3.71 -14.35
C ASP A 433 -3.08 -2.33 -13.86
N ALA A 434 -3.27 -2.19 -12.55
CA ALA A 434 -3.75 -0.96 -11.97
C ALA A 434 -2.75 0.18 -12.15
N GLU A 435 -1.48 -0.03 -11.78
CA GLU A 435 -0.42 0.97 -11.92
C GLU A 435 -0.21 1.34 -13.39
N LEU A 436 -0.14 0.35 -14.27
CA LEU A 436 0.04 0.59 -15.69
C LEU A 436 -1.14 1.33 -16.34
N SER A 437 -2.35 1.17 -15.80
CA SER A 437 -3.52 1.90 -16.29
C SER A 437 -3.38 3.41 -16.14
N TYR A 438 -2.71 3.86 -15.08
CA TYR A 438 -2.54 5.28 -14.75
C TYR A 438 -1.82 6.07 -15.85
N PHE A 439 -0.90 5.43 -16.55
CA PHE A 439 -0.09 6.09 -17.58
C PHE A 439 -0.72 6.04 -18.98
N THR A 440 -1.93 5.53 -19.12
CA THR A 440 -2.66 5.56 -20.40
C THR A 440 -3.12 6.98 -20.75
N LYS A 441 -3.26 7.25 -22.03
CA LYS A 441 -3.75 8.52 -22.55
C LYS A 441 -5.15 8.89 -22.02
N SER A 442 -5.96 7.89 -21.73
CA SER A 442 -7.31 8.08 -21.17
C SER A 442 -7.30 8.64 -19.75
N GLN A 443 -6.19 8.50 -19.04
CA GLN A 443 -6.00 9.03 -17.69
C GLN A 443 -5.39 10.44 -17.69
N ALA A 444 -4.92 10.96 -18.83
CA ALA A 444 -4.51 12.34 -18.96
C ALA A 444 -5.75 13.23 -19.11
N THR A 445 -5.97 14.13 -18.17
CA THR A 445 -7.13 15.05 -18.16
C THR A 445 -6.76 16.38 -17.53
N SER A 446 -7.42 17.44 -17.96
CA SER A 446 -7.42 18.75 -17.30
C SER A 446 -8.80 19.13 -16.80
N ASP A 447 -9.77 18.22 -16.86
CA ASP A 447 -11.12 18.43 -16.34
C ASP A 447 -11.08 18.27 -14.81
N PRO A 448 -11.33 19.33 -14.03
CA PRO A 448 -11.31 19.25 -12.57
C PRO A 448 -12.42 18.35 -11.98
N GLU A 449 -13.41 17.98 -12.78
CA GLU A 449 -14.48 17.05 -12.38
C GLU A 449 -14.07 15.58 -12.60
N VAL A 450 -12.96 15.34 -13.33
CA VAL A 450 -12.47 14.00 -13.68
C VAL A 450 -11.13 13.76 -13.01
N VAL A 451 -11.07 12.75 -12.16
CA VAL A 451 -9.79 12.31 -11.57
C VAL A 451 -9.01 11.54 -12.63
N GLY A 452 -7.93 12.14 -13.13
CA GLY A 452 -6.96 11.48 -13.99
C GLY A 452 -5.69 11.13 -13.20
N TYR A 453 -5.12 9.98 -13.48
CA TYR A 453 -3.91 9.50 -12.79
C TYR A 453 -2.63 9.69 -13.60
N ASN A 454 -2.72 10.12 -14.89
CA ASN A 454 -1.56 10.39 -15.72
C ASN A 454 -0.99 11.77 -15.38
N ASP A 455 -0.30 11.80 -14.27
CA ASP A 455 0.22 13.02 -13.63
C ASP A 455 1.50 13.59 -14.30
N ALA A 456 2.07 12.89 -15.29
CA ALA A 456 3.11 13.44 -16.15
C ALA A 456 2.55 14.05 -17.45
N ASN A 457 1.25 14.06 -17.65
CA ASN A 457 0.61 14.50 -18.89
C ASN A 457 1.31 13.91 -20.13
N TRP A 458 1.62 12.60 -20.06
CA TRP A 458 2.33 11.86 -21.09
C TRP A 458 1.38 11.04 -21.95
N CYS A 459 1.62 10.92 -23.25
CA CYS A 459 0.79 10.15 -24.16
C CYS A 459 1.65 9.31 -25.11
N SER A 460 1.28 8.02 -25.23
CA SER A 460 1.87 7.09 -26.20
C SER A 460 0.82 6.14 -26.73
N ASP A 461 0.47 6.21 -28.01
CA ASP A 461 -0.48 5.29 -28.66
C ASP A 461 0.07 3.85 -28.66
N GLU A 462 1.39 3.65 -28.66
CA GLU A 462 2.01 2.32 -28.57
C GLU A 462 1.88 1.74 -27.15
N TYR A 463 2.06 2.56 -26.13
CA TYR A 463 1.84 2.17 -24.74
C TYR A 463 0.38 1.75 -24.51
N ASP A 464 -0.58 2.57 -24.94
CA ASP A 464 -2.01 2.28 -24.80
C ASP A 464 -2.40 0.96 -25.47
N LYS A 465 -1.88 0.72 -26.68
CA LYS A 465 -2.11 -0.54 -27.39
C LYS A 465 -1.53 -1.75 -26.64
N LEU A 466 -0.37 -1.61 -26.03
CA LEU A 466 0.23 -2.67 -25.23
C LEU A 466 -0.52 -2.86 -23.89
N TYR A 467 -1.02 -1.77 -23.30
CA TYR A 467 -1.87 -1.85 -22.12
C TYR A 467 -3.14 -2.68 -22.40
N GLU A 468 -3.85 -2.41 -23.48
CA GLU A 468 -5.01 -3.20 -23.90
C GLU A 468 -4.68 -4.69 -24.08
N GLN A 469 -3.47 -5.02 -24.56
CA GLN A 469 -3.03 -6.41 -24.72
C GLN A 469 -2.74 -7.09 -23.39
N GLN A 470 -1.95 -6.43 -22.49
CA GLN A 470 -1.60 -7.01 -21.20
C GLN A 470 -2.82 -7.20 -20.30
N HIS A 471 -3.78 -6.28 -20.37
CA HIS A 471 -5.00 -6.29 -19.57
C HIS A 471 -5.83 -7.58 -19.76
N VAL A 472 -5.77 -8.19 -20.92
CA VAL A 472 -6.52 -9.42 -21.25
C VAL A 472 -5.65 -10.66 -21.43
N GLU A 473 -4.29 -10.55 -21.32
CA GLU A 473 -3.38 -11.68 -21.52
C GLU A 473 -3.32 -12.57 -20.28
N LEU A 474 -3.69 -13.83 -20.44
CA LEU A 474 -3.72 -14.83 -19.36
C LEU A 474 -2.46 -15.70 -19.27
N ASP A 475 -1.63 -15.71 -20.31
CA ASP A 475 -0.32 -16.35 -20.28
C ASP A 475 0.65 -15.41 -19.54
N ALA A 476 1.05 -15.81 -18.34
CA ALA A 476 1.88 -14.97 -17.47
C ALA A 476 3.21 -14.55 -18.12
N ALA A 477 3.83 -15.41 -18.91
CA ALA A 477 5.09 -15.09 -19.58
C ALA A 477 4.89 -14.06 -20.69
N LYS A 478 3.85 -14.22 -21.52
CA LYS A 478 3.53 -13.24 -22.55
C LYS A 478 3.09 -11.92 -21.96
N ARG A 479 2.29 -11.94 -20.89
CA ARG A 479 1.88 -10.74 -20.18
C ARG A 479 3.08 -9.99 -19.64
N HIS A 480 4.02 -10.71 -19.01
CA HIS A 480 5.27 -10.14 -18.54
C HIS A 480 6.06 -9.49 -19.69
N ASP A 481 6.21 -10.15 -20.83
CA ASP A 481 6.91 -9.60 -21.99
C ASP A 481 6.23 -8.32 -22.53
N ILE A 482 4.91 -8.26 -22.50
CA ILE A 482 4.16 -7.04 -22.89
C ILE A 482 4.44 -5.91 -21.90
N VAL A 483 4.35 -6.19 -20.60
CA VAL A 483 4.61 -5.20 -19.54
C VAL A 483 6.05 -4.68 -19.63
N GLN A 484 7.03 -5.55 -19.86
CA GLN A 484 8.42 -5.09 -20.03
C GLN A 484 8.56 -4.11 -21.20
N LYS A 485 7.89 -4.34 -22.34
CA LYS A 485 7.89 -3.38 -23.47
C LYS A 485 7.22 -2.06 -23.11
N MET A 486 6.12 -2.08 -22.37
CA MET A 486 5.46 -0.86 -21.88
C MET A 486 6.40 -0.02 -21.03
N LEU A 487 7.09 -0.68 -20.09
CA LEU A 487 8.07 -0.03 -19.22
C LEU A 487 9.30 0.48 -20.00
N GLU A 488 9.76 -0.24 -21.03
CA GLU A 488 10.84 0.21 -21.91
C GLU A 488 10.47 1.50 -22.66
N ILE A 489 9.24 1.58 -23.19
CA ILE A 489 8.74 2.79 -23.88
C ILE A 489 8.72 3.98 -22.93
N MET A 490 8.14 3.79 -21.74
CA MET A 490 8.05 4.85 -20.74
C MET A 490 9.44 5.27 -20.26
N TYR A 491 10.33 4.32 -20.00
CA TYR A 491 11.70 4.61 -19.59
C TYR A 491 12.46 5.41 -20.64
N ASP A 492 12.36 5.03 -21.93
CA ASP A 492 13.03 5.73 -23.02
C ASP A 492 12.45 7.13 -23.25
N ASP A 493 11.13 7.30 -23.14
CA ASP A 493 10.45 8.60 -23.26
C ASP A 493 10.67 9.52 -22.05
N ALA A 494 11.02 8.93 -20.91
CA ALA A 494 11.42 9.61 -19.69
C ALA A 494 10.43 10.66 -19.17
N PRO A 495 9.10 10.39 -19.06
CA PRO A 495 8.17 11.33 -18.43
C PRO A 495 8.41 11.46 -16.93
N TYR A 496 9.08 10.49 -16.33
CA TYR A 496 9.46 10.45 -14.93
C TYR A 496 10.97 10.28 -14.76
N ALA A 497 11.50 10.85 -13.69
CA ALA A 497 12.78 10.46 -13.14
C ALA A 497 12.53 9.78 -11.80
N VAL A 498 12.45 8.45 -11.78
CA VAL A 498 12.34 7.70 -10.53
C VAL A 498 13.60 7.92 -9.71
N LEU A 499 13.45 8.50 -8.52
CA LEU A 499 14.54 8.93 -7.66
C LEU A 499 15.14 7.75 -6.91
N TYR A 500 14.27 7.02 -6.20
CA TYR A 500 14.63 5.81 -5.44
C TYR A 500 13.40 4.96 -5.16
N LYS A 501 13.66 3.68 -4.85
CA LYS A 501 12.73 2.81 -4.14
C LYS A 501 13.14 2.78 -2.68
N TYR A 502 12.19 3.03 -1.78
CA TYR A 502 12.46 3.06 -0.35
C TYR A 502 12.07 1.75 0.34
N ASP A 503 12.75 1.45 1.43
CA ASP A 503 12.41 0.33 2.31
C ASP A 503 11.46 0.79 3.41
N ASN A 504 10.45 0.00 3.72
CA ASN A 504 9.67 0.13 4.94
C ASN A 504 10.53 -0.34 6.11
N LEU A 505 10.82 0.57 7.03
CA LEU A 505 11.61 0.28 8.21
C LEU A 505 10.71 -0.14 9.36
N GLN A 506 10.74 -1.42 9.69
CA GLN A 506 9.93 -2.03 10.73
C GLN A 506 10.80 -2.56 11.87
N ALA A 507 10.20 -2.73 13.04
CA ALA A 507 10.88 -3.34 14.16
C ALA A 507 9.92 -4.19 15.00
N ILE A 508 10.40 -5.37 15.43
CA ILE A 508 9.62 -6.34 16.19
C ILE A 508 10.42 -6.83 17.40
N ARG A 509 9.76 -7.03 18.55
CA ARG A 509 10.32 -7.62 19.77
C ARG A 509 10.65 -9.10 19.56
N SER A 510 11.87 -9.37 19.09
CA SER A 510 12.37 -10.73 18.85
C SER A 510 12.76 -11.49 20.12
N ASP A 511 12.72 -10.84 21.29
CA ASP A 511 12.80 -11.51 22.59
C ASP A 511 11.44 -12.11 23.03
N ARG A 512 10.33 -11.69 22.44
CA ARG A 512 8.96 -12.15 22.75
C ARG A 512 8.33 -12.98 21.65
N TRP A 513 8.66 -12.66 20.41
CA TRP A 513 8.03 -13.22 19.23
C TRP A 513 9.06 -13.81 18.28
N GLU A 514 8.65 -14.81 17.51
CA GLU A 514 9.45 -15.47 16.47
C GLU A 514 8.58 -15.88 15.28
N ASN A 515 9.21 -16.37 14.21
CA ASN A 515 8.57 -16.76 12.95
C ASN A 515 8.00 -15.57 12.16
N PHE A 516 8.84 -14.57 11.94
CA PHE A 516 8.51 -13.38 11.14
C PHE A 516 8.44 -13.72 9.66
N VAL A 517 7.24 -13.73 9.09
CA VAL A 517 7.03 -14.01 7.68
C VAL A 517 6.94 -12.71 6.90
N ARG A 518 7.74 -12.60 5.86
CA ARG A 518 7.76 -11.46 4.94
C ARG A 518 6.87 -11.72 3.72
N GLN A 519 6.36 -10.66 3.10
CA GLN A 519 5.61 -10.72 1.85
C GLN A 519 6.06 -9.58 0.91
N PRO A 520 6.75 -9.90 -0.22
CA PRO A 520 7.22 -11.24 -0.62
C PRO A 520 8.34 -11.78 0.28
N ASP A 521 8.55 -13.10 0.24
CA ASP A 521 9.58 -13.76 1.06
C ASP A 521 10.98 -13.13 0.84
N LYS A 522 11.70 -12.92 1.93
CA LYS A 522 13.06 -12.35 2.04
C LYS A 522 13.18 -10.85 1.81
N THR A 523 12.37 -10.22 0.99
CA THR A 523 12.53 -8.81 0.59
C THR A 523 11.42 -7.91 1.10
N GLY A 524 10.21 -8.42 1.25
CA GLY A 524 9.06 -7.62 1.67
C GLY A 524 9.05 -7.28 3.16
N PRO A 525 8.11 -6.45 3.60
CA PRO A 525 7.82 -6.18 5.00
C PRO A 525 7.19 -7.38 5.70
N VAL A 526 7.07 -7.30 7.04
CA VAL A 526 6.31 -8.24 7.88
C VAL A 526 4.93 -7.68 8.23
N LEU A 527 4.85 -6.39 8.51
CA LEU A 527 3.62 -5.65 8.76
C LEU A 527 3.19 -4.90 7.49
N PHE A 528 1.93 -4.52 7.37
CA PHE A 528 1.40 -3.79 6.21
C PHE A 528 1.61 -4.54 4.90
N THR A 529 1.30 -5.82 4.89
CA THR A 529 1.36 -6.65 3.69
C THR A 529 0.00 -6.71 3.00
N ASN A 530 -0.02 -7.18 1.75
CA ASN A 530 -1.26 -7.30 0.96
C ASN A 530 -2.23 -8.37 1.50
N THR A 531 -1.74 -9.24 2.39
CA THR A 531 -2.53 -10.20 3.17
C THR A 531 -1.96 -10.27 4.59
N SER A 532 -2.40 -11.18 5.42
CA SER A 532 -2.02 -11.24 6.85
C SER A 532 -1.09 -12.39 7.23
N PRO A 533 -0.08 -12.80 6.43
CA PRO A 533 0.68 -14.02 6.73
C PRO A 533 1.45 -13.91 8.06
N ALA A 534 1.95 -12.73 8.40
CA ALA A 534 2.69 -12.53 9.65
C ALA A 534 1.83 -12.83 10.87
N TYR A 535 0.62 -12.29 10.93
CA TYR A 535 -0.29 -12.47 12.06
C TYR A 535 -0.76 -13.92 12.23
N LEU A 536 -0.70 -14.73 11.17
CA LEU A 536 -1.03 -16.15 11.19
C LEU A 536 0.17 -17.03 11.56
N GLU A 537 1.37 -16.56 11.30
CA GLU A 537 2.61 -17.33 11.46
C GLU A 537 3.38 -16.98 12.74
N LEU A 538 3.25 -15.75 13.25
CA LEU A 538 3.92 -15.29 14.47
C LEU A 538 3.55 -16.18 15.67
N VAL A 539 4.56 -16.58 16.44
CA VAL A 539 4.38 -17.36 17.66
C VAL A 539 5.21 -16.76 18.82
N PRO A 540 4.78 -16.94 20.07
CA PRO A 540 5.56 -16.47 21.21
C PRO A 540 6.85 -17.26 21.33
N LYS A 541 7.96 -16.56 21.57
CA LYS A 541 9.28 -17.15 21.75
C LYS A 541 9.35 -18.01 23.02
N GLY A 542 9.78 -19.25 22.84
CA GLY A 542 9.90 -20.20 23.97
C GLY A 542 8.60 -20.86 24.40
N GLY A 543 7.51 -20.62 23.70
CA GLY A 543 6.23 -21.30 23.88
C GLY A 543 6.21 -22.65 23.16
N GLY A 544 6.90 -23.65 23.68
CA GLY A 544 6.84 -25.03 23.19
C GLY A 544 5.47 -25.65 23.46
N GLY A 545 4.46 -25.27 22.67
CA GLY A 545 3.20 -25.97 22.57
C GLY A 545 3.37 -27.20 21.67
N SER A 546 3.19 -28.39 22.22
CA SER A 546 3.14 -29.65 21.46
C SER A 546 2.07 -29.59 20.38
N SER A 547 2.42 -29.33 19.16
CA SER A 547 1.58 -29.64 18.01
C SER A 547 2.17 -30.84 17.27
N GLY A 548 1.67 -32.03 17.64
CA GLY A 548 1.76 -33.19 16.75
C GLY A 548 0.83 -32.93 15.56
N GLY A 549 1.42 -32.78 14.38
CA GLY A 549 0.67 -32.61 13.14
C GLY A 549 1.62 -32.58 11.96
N SER A 550 1.65 -33.67 11.24
CA SER A 550 2.36 -33.99 10.01
C SER A 550 2.63 -32.79 9.10
N ALA A 551 3.91 -32.61 8.75
CA ALA A 551 4.35 -31.84 7.60
C ALA A 551 3.79 -32.46 6.31
N GLY A 552 2.69 -31.90 5.82
CA GLY A 552 2.18 -32.15 4.48
C GLY A 552 2.78 -31.12 3.54
N LEU A 553 3.65 -31.58 2.63
CA LEU A 553 4.05 -30.82 1.47
C LEU A 553 2.80 -30.39 0.67
N PHE A 554 2.51 -29.11 0.66
CA PHE A 554 1.69 -28.53 -0.40
C PHE A 554 2.59 -27.65 -1.27
N ALA A 555 2.96 -28.22 -2.43
CA ALA A 555 3.43 -27.45 -3.56
C ALA A 555 2.20 -27.03 -4.38
N GLY A 556 2.05 -25.77 -4.67
CA GLY A 556 0.98 -25.28 -5.57
C GLY A 556 0.86 -23.78 -5.43
N ILE A 557 1.10 -23.15 -6.30
CA ILE A 557 0.76 -22.28 -7.41
C ILE A 557 -0.32 -21.27 -7.02
N GLY A 558 -0.03 -20.09 -7.03
CA GLY A 558 -0.27 -18.97 -7.66
C GLY A 558 -1.10 -17.79 -7.32
N VAL A 559 -0.92 -16.61 -7.39
CA VAL A 559 -1.15 -15.18 -7.68
C VAL A 559 -2.32 -14.44 -7.03
N ALA A 560 -2.13 -13.36 -6.62
CA ALA A 560 -2.28 -11.91 -6.58
C ALA A 560 -3.61 -11.37 -6.03
N ALA A 561 -3.75 -10.28 -5.70
CA ALA A 561 -3.60 -8.87 -5.70
C ALA A 561 -4.47 -8.18 -4.65
N VAL A 562 -4.05 -7.15 -4.01
CA VAL A 562 -4.88 -6.01 -3.55
C VAL A 562 -4.01 -4.79 -3.25
N ALA A 563 -4.52 -3.79 -3.52
CA ALA A 563 -4.31 -2.43 -3.86
C ALA A 563 -4.22 -1.45 -2.71
N ILE A 564 -3.46 -0.42 -2.89
CA ILE A 564 -3.64 0.83 -2.15
C ILE A 564 -3.55 1.99 -3.15
N ALA A 565 -4.66 2.72 -3.31
CA ALA A 565 -4.65 4.06 -3.89
C ALA A 565 -4.80 5.05 -2.73
N GLY A 566 -3.69 5.52 -2.21
CA GLY A 566 -3.67 6.40 -1.04
C GLY A 566 -3.54 7.88 -1.40
N GLY A 567 -4.10 8.41 -2.41
CA GLY A 567 -4.00 9.84 -2.71
C GLY A 567 -5.21 10.42 -3.43
N GLY A 568 -5.75 9.69 -4.41
CA GLY A 568 -6.77 10.27 -5.27
C GLY A 568 -8.20 10.29 -4.72
N LEU A 569 -8.50 9.49 -3.72
CA LEU A 569 -9.89 9.30 -3.27
C LEU A 569 -10.29 10.18 -2.08
N TRP A 570 -9.31 10.63 -1.28
CA TRP A 570 -9.54 11.58 -0.20
C TRP A 570 -10.07 12.94 -0.72
N PHE A 571 -9.66 13.35 -1.92
CA PHE A 571 -10.10 14.59 -2.57
C PHE A 571 -11.59 14.65 -2.89
N ARG A 572 -12.21 13.53 -3.27
CA ARG A 572 -13.62 13.53 -3.69
C ARG A 572 -14.57 13.77 -2.52
N ASN A 573 -14.29 13.20 -1.36
CA ASN A 573 -15.15 13.32 -0.20
C ASN A 573 -15.06 14.72 0.46
N ARG A 574 -13.86 15.32 0.57
CA ARG A 574 -13.73 16.69 1.12
C ARG A 574 -14.33 17.77 0.23
N ARG A 575 -14.34 17.62 -1.11
CA ARG A 575 -15.04 18.57 -1.97
C ARG A 575 -16.56 18.59 -1.77
N GLN A 576 -17.18 17.48 -1.44
CA GLN A 576 -18.60 17.46 -1.09
C GLN A 576 -18.86 18.20 0.22
N GLU A 577 -18.04 18.02 1.24
CA GLU A 577 -18.18 18.77 2.50
C GLU A 577 -17.96 20.29 2.33
N SER A 578 -17.03 20.72 1.48
CA SER A 578 -16.76 22.15 1.26
C SER A 578 -17.81 22.86 0.39
N ILE A 579 -18.66 22.14 -0.33
CA ILE A 579 -19.78 22.71 -1.11
C ILE A 579 -21.00 22.90 -0.20
N ASP A 580 -21.25 22.00 0.74
CA ASP A 580 -22.36 22.11 1.69
C ASP A 580 -22.15 23.20 2.77
N GLU A 581 -20.91 23.61 3.04
CA GLU A 581 -20.64 24.73 3.96
C GLU A 581 -20.79 26.14 3.33
N ARG A 582 -21.15 26.26 2.05
CA ARG A 582 -21.30 27.54 1.36
C ARG A 582 -22.73 27.92 0.96
N GLU A 583 -23.71 27.15 1.35
CA GLU A 583 -25.12 27.55 1.38
C GLU A 583 -25.59 27.75 2.85
#